data_6dd5bcabfb62f6520602da52cd7973b8
#
_entry.id   6dd5bcabfb62f6520602da52cd7973b8
#
_cell.length_a   1.000
_cell.length_b   1.000
_cell.length_c   1.000
_cell.angle_alpha   90.00
_cell.angle_beta   90.00
_cell.angle_gamma   90.00
#
_symmetry.space_group_name_H-M   'P 1'
#
loop_
_entity.id
_entity.type
_entity.pdbx_description
1 polymer ?
#
loop_
_entity_poly.entity_id
_entity_poly.type
_entity_poly.pdbx_seq_one_letter_code
_entity_poly.pdbx_strand_id
1 'polypeptide(L)'
;MTDFTPETPVLTPIRDHAAELAKAEAGVAEMAAKRNNRWYPKYHIASNGGWINDPNGLCFYKGLWHVFYQLHPYGTQWGPMHWGHVSSTDMLSWKREPIMFAPSLEQEKDGVFSGSAVIDDNGDLRFYYTGHRWANGHDNTGGDWQVQMTALPDNDELTSATKQGMIIDCPTDKVDHHYRDPKVWKTGDIWYMTFGVSSADKRGQMWLFSSKDMVRWEYERVLFQHPDPDVFMLECPDFFPIKDKDGNEKWVIGFSAMGSKPSGFMNRNVSNAGYMIGTWEPGGEFKPETEFRLWDCGHNYYAPQSFNVEGRQIVYGWMSPFVQPIPMEDDGWCGQLTLPREITLGDDGDVVTAPVAEMEGLREDTLDHGSITLDMDGEQIIADDAEAVEIEMTIDLAASTAERAGLKIHATEDGAYTYVAYDGQIGRVVVDRQAMANGDRGYRAAPLTDAELASGKLDLRVFVDRGSVEVYVNGGHQVLSSYSYASEGPRAIKLVAESGSLKVDSLKLHHMKSIGLE
;
A
#
# COMPACT_ATOMS: atom_id res chain seq x y z
N MET A 1 -33.21 3.88 -15.25
CA MET A 1 -32.06 4.71 -15.62
C MET A 1 -31.76 5.62 -14.46
N THR A 2 -30.55 5.64 -14.06
CA THR A 2 -30.11 6.29 -12.83
C THR A 2 -29.65 7.71 -13.16
N ASP A 3 -30.38 8.72 -12.66
CA ASP A 3 -30.15 10.16 -12.92
C ASP A 3 -28.89 10.75 -12.24
N PHE A 4 -27.92 9.91 -11.80
CA PHE A 4 -26.73 10.36 -11.06
C PHE A 4 -25.46 10.43 -11.93
N THR A 5 -25.58 10.24 -13.23
CA THR A 5 -24.47 10.42 -14.18
C THR A 5 -24.78 11.61 -15.10
N PRO A 6 -24.20 12.80 -14.86
CA PRO A 6 -24.49 13.99 -15.67
C PRO A 6 -23.97 13.82 -17.09
N GLU A 7 -24.66 14.45 -18.06
CA GLU A 7 -24.24 14.42 -19.48
C GLU A 7 -22.90 15.14 -19.70
N THR A 8 -22.60 16.13 -18.88
CA THR A 8 -21.33 16.87 -18.87
C THR A 8 -20.84 17.00 -17.42
N PRO A 9 -19.53 17.04 -17.18
CA PRO A 9 -18.99 17.23 -15.85
C PRO A 9 -19.51 18.50 -15.17
N VAL A 10 -19.81 18.41 -13.86
CA VAL A 10 -20.33 19.52 -13.07
C VAL A 10 -19.20 20.15 -12.27
N LEU A 11 -18.85 21.39 -12.60
CA LEU A 11 -17.78 22.16 -11.98
C LEU A 11 -18.35 23.32 -11.14
N THR A 12 -18.09 23.32 -9.82
CA THR A 12 -18.58 24.35 -8.91
C THR A 12 -17.40 24.91 -8.07
N PRO A 13 -16.61 25.85 -8.61
CA PRO A 13 -15.49 26.46 -7.89
C PRO A 13 -15.98 27.27 -6.67
N ILE A 14 -15.31 27.09 -5.52
CA ILE A 14 -15.55 27.84 -4.28
C ILE A 14 -14.30 28.54 -3.76
N ARG A 15 -13.10 28.11 -4.23
CA ARG A 15 -11.79 28.67 -3.87
C ARG A 15 -10.91 28.74 -5.11
N ASP A 16 -9.91 29.62 -5.07
CA ASP A 16 -8.84 29.63 -6.07
C ASP A 16 -7.91 28.43 -5.83
N HIS A 17 -7.87 27.48 -6.76
CA HIS A 17 -7.07 26.27 -6.67
C HIS A 17 -5.57 26.56 -6.53
N ALA A 18 -5.04 27.54 -7.26
CA ALA A 18 -3.62 27.92 -7.16
C ALA A 18 -3.27 28.47 -5.77
N ALA A 19 -4.17 29.26 -5.18
CA ALA A 19 -3.98 29.76 -3.82
C ALA A 19 -4.04 28.65 -2.76
N GLU A 20 -4.93 27.66 -2.91
CA GLU A 20 -5.01 26.51 -2.00
C GLU A 20 -3.77 25.60 -2.17
N LEU A 21 -3.24 25.41 -3.38
CA LEU A 21 -1.99 24.68 -3.61
C LEU A 21 -0.81 25.39 -2.92
N ALA A 22 -0.67 26.72 -3.10
CA ALA A 22 0.39 27.48 -2.44
C ALA A 22 0.32 27.41 -0.91
N LYS A 23 -0.90 27.39 -0.35
CA LYS A 23 -1.12 27.22 1.09
C LYS A 23 -0.74 25.81 1.54
N ALA A 24 -1.05 24.77 0.77
CA ALA A 24 -0.68 23.40 1.07
C ALA A 24 0.83 23.19 1.06
N GLU A 25 1.54 23.74 0.06
CA GLU A 25 3.01 23.73 -0.01
C GLU A 25 3.65 24.42 1.21
N ALA A 26 3.10 25.56 1.64
CA ALA A 26 3.57 26.25 2.84
C ALA A 26 3.32 25.38 4.10
N GLY A 27 2.20 24.66 4.17
CA GLY A 27 1.89 23.73 5.26
C GLY A 27 2.89 22.57 5.34
N VAL A 28 3.19 21.92 4.21
CA VAL A 28 4.22 20.86 4.16
C VAL A 28 5.59 21.41 4.58
N ALA A 29 5.96 22.62 4.14
CA ALA A 29 7.23 23.25 4.53
C ALA A 29 7.30 23.53 6.04
N GLU A 30 6.19 23.96 6.67
CA GLU A 30 6.12 24.15 8.13
C GLU A 30 6.28 22.83 8.89
N MET A 31 5.63 21.74 8.43
CA MET A 31 5.79 20.42 9.03
C MET A 31 7.21 19.87 8.83
N ALA A 32 7.77 20.03 7.63
CA ALA A 32 9.14 19.63 7.30
C ALA A 32 10.19 20.34 8.17
N ALA A 33 9.96 21.60 8.53
CA ALA A 33 10.84 22.33 9.43
C ALA A 33 10.89 21.77 10.87
N LYS A 34 9.90 20.96 11.25
CA LYS A 34 9.80 20.27 12.53
C LYS A 34 10.27 18.81 12.46
N ARG A 35 10.60 18.34 11.25
CA ARG A 35 10.87 16.92 10.99
C ARG A 35 12.08 16.42 11.77
N ASN A 36 11.86 15.33 12.50
CA ASN A 36 12.93 14.50 13.07
C ASN A 36 13.11 13.26 12.19
N ASN A 37 14.36 13.02 11.78
CA ASN A 37 14.69 11.95 10.84
C ASN A 37 14.97 10.60 11.53
N ARG A 38 14.82 10.47 12.84
CA ARG A 38 15.16 9.23 13.58
C ARG A 38 14.55 7.97 13.01
N TRP A 39 13.35 8.05 12.43
CA TRP A 39 12.63 6.97 11.74
C TRP A 39 12.19 7.33 10.33
N TYR A 40 12.54 8.54 9.84
CA TYR A 40 12.20 8.97 8.50
C TYR A 40 12.88 8.06 7.46
N PRO A 41 12.14 7.48 6.50
CA PRO A 41 12.67 6.42 5.65
C PRO A 41 13.80 6.92 4.73
N LYS A 42 14.77 6.06 4.49
CA LYS A 42 15.88 6.29 3.55
C LYS A 42 15.52 5.90 2.12
N TYR A 43 14.71 4.83 1.98
CA TYR A 43 14.38 4.29 0.66
C TYR A 43 12.88 3.95 0.47
N HIS A 44 11.99 4.44 1.31
CA HIS A 44 10.54 4.42 1.07
C HIS A 44 10.02 5.82 0.75
N ILE A 45 8.90 5.88 0.02
CA ILE A 45 8.23 7.15 -0.27
C ILE A 45 7.45 7.59 0.97
N ALA A 46 7.77 8.78 1.48
CA ALA A 46 7.04 9.47 2.53
C ALA A 46 6.91 10.96 2.19
N SER A 47 5.92 11.63 2.75
CA SER A 47 5.81 13.08 2.62
C SER A 47 7.00 13.78 3.28
N ASN A 48 7.42 14.94 2.76
CA ASN A 48 8.43 15.75 3.39
C ASN A 48 8.02 16.25 4.78
N GLY A 49 6.72 16.39 5.00
CA GLY A 49 6.08 16.73 6.27
C GLY A 49 4.57 16.53 6.17
N GLY A 50 3.89 16.44 7.32
CA GLY A 50 2.47 16.16 7.39
C GLY A 50 2.14 14.67 7.34
N TRP A 51 0.87 14.35 7.08
CA TRP A 51 0.35 12.98 7.01
C TRP A 51 0.28 12.49 5.57
N ILE A 52 0.58 11.20 5.37
CA ILE A 52 0.37 10.46 4.09
C ILE A 52 -0.46 9.21 4.36
N ASN A 53 -1.38 8.89 3.42
CA ASN A 53 -2.05 7.58 3.37
C ASN A 53 -2.00 6.98 1.95
N ASP A 54 -3.12 6.66 1.32
CA ASP A 54 -3.24 5.86 0.10
C ASP A 54 -2.34 6.31 -1.05
N PRO A 55 -1.66 5.40 -1.75
CA PRO A 55 -1.11 5.68 -3.06
C PRO A 55 -2.23 6.02 -4.05
N ASN A 56 -2.01 6.98 -4.93
CA ASN A 56 -2.99 7.46 -5.90
C ASN A 56 -2.37 7.67 -7.27
N GLY A 57 -3.17 7.63 -8.31
CA GLY A 57 -2.80 8.10 -9.64
C GLY A 57 -1.51 7.49 -10.21
N LEU A 58 -1.17 6.26 -9.79
CA LEU A 58 0.07 5.58 -10.18
C LEU A 58 0.13 5.42 -11.69
N CYS A 59 1.22 5.85 -12.32
CA CYS A 59 1.39 5.70 -13.77
C CYS A 59 2.87 5.80 -14.18
N PHE A 60 3.15 5.24 -15.35
CA PHE A 60 4.36 5.55 -16.12
C PHE A 60 3.95 6.40 -17.32
N TYR A 61 4.36 7.66 -17.32
CA TYR A 61 3.92 8.62 -18.32
C TYR A 61 5.09 9.44 -18.86
N LYS A 62 5.22 9.51 -20.19
CA LYS A 62 6.28 10.26 -20.88
C LYS A 62 7.70 9.98 -20.38
N GLY A 63 7.97 8.72 -19.98
CA GLY A 63 9.28 8.27 -19.53
C GLY A 63 9.57 8.48 -18.05
N LEU A 64 8.58 8.87 -17.27
CA LEU A 64 8.66 9.06 -15.83
C LEU A 64 7.68 8.14 -15.09
N TRP A 65 8.14 7.57 -14.01
CA TRP A 65 7.31 6.95 -12.99
C TRP A 65 6.71 8.04 -12.11
N HIS A 66 5.40 8.03 -11.92
CA HIS A 66 4.69 8.97 -11.08
C HIS A 66 3.96 8.21 -9.98
N VAL A 67 4.16 8.67 -8.74
CA VAL A 67 3.44 8.20 -7.57
C VAL A 67 2.81 9.41 -6.90
N PHE A 68 1.49 9.46 -6.92
CA PHE A 68 0.73 10.40 -6.10
C PHE A 68 0.28 9.69 -4.83
N TYR A 69 -0.09 10.48 -3.82
CA TYR A 69 -0.54 9.94 -2.53
C TYR A 69 -1.45 10.93 -1.81
N GLN A 70 -2.33 10.40 -1.00
CA GLN A 70 -3.13 11.20 -0.08
C GLN A 70 -2.23 11.94 0.89
N LEU A 71 -2.42 13.25 1.03
CA LEU A 71 -1.59 14.14 1.83
C LEU A 71 -2.46 15.07 2.68
N HIS A 72 -2.24 15.10 4.00
CA HIS A 72 -2.69 16.22 4.83
C HIS A 72 -1.49 17.13 5.14
N PRO A 73 -1.42 18.32 4.51
CA PRO A 73 -0.22 19.16 4.57
C PRO A 73 -0.08 19.97 5.86
N TYR A 74 -1.12 20.03 6.70
CA TYR A 74 -1.17 20.94 7.85
C TYR A 74 -0.96 20.25 9.21
N GLY A 75 -0.78 18.96 9.25
CA GLY A 75 -0.60 18.20 10.47
C GLY A 75 -0.22 16.74 10.22
N THR A 76 0.14 16.04 11.28
CA THR A 76 0.62 14.65 11.26
C THR A 76 -0.48 13.62 11.52
N GLN A 77 -1.73 14.06 11.58
CA GLN A 77 -2.91 13.22 11.68
C GLN A 77 -3.75 13.35 10.42
N TRP A 78 -4.68 12.41 10.21
CA TRP A 78 -5.62 12.47 9.10
C TRP A 78 -6.45 13.78 9.12
N GLY A 79 -6.64 14.40 7.97
CA GLY A 79 -7.36 15.67 7.85
C GLY A 79 -7.80 15.93 6.40
N PRO A 80 -8.07 17.20 6.02
CA PRO A 80 -8.45 17.53 4.65
C PRO A 80 -7.40 17.06 3.63
N MET A 81 -7.76 16.06 2.84
CA MET A 81 -6.83 15.41 1.90
C MET A 81 -6.54 16.24 0.68
N HIS A 82 -5.28 16.18 0.28
CA HIS A 82 -4.67 16.70 -0.95
C HIS A 82 -3.98 15.54 -1.66
N TRP A 83 -3.48 15.75 -2.89
CA TRP A 83 -2.60 14.81 -3.55
C TRP A 83 -1.17 15.34 -3.58
N GLY A 84 -0.27 14.72 -2.80
CA GLY A 84 1.17 14.88 -2.94
C GLY A 84 1.68 14.10 -4.15
N HIS A 85 2.91 14.40 -4.61
CA HIS A 85 3.45 13.84 -5.84
C HIS A 85 4.97 13.66 -5.76
N VAL A 86 5.45 12.52 -6.25
CA VAL A 86 6.87 12.25 -6.53
C VAL A 86 7.02 11.61 -7.90
N SER A 87 8.15 11.86 -8.56
CA SER A 87 8.47 11.28 -9.86
C SER A 87 9.88 10.69 -9.89
N SER A 88 10.11 9.74 -10.79
CA SER A 88 11.41 9.08 -10.99
C SER A 88 11.58 8.62 -12.43
N THR A 89 12.83 8.58 -12.91
CA THR A 89 13.18 7.95 -14.19
C THR A 89 13.46 6.45 -14.07
N ASP A 90 13.76 5.97 -12.87
CA ASP A 90 14.35 4.63 -12.64
C ASP A 90 13.81 3.88 -11.41
N MET A 91 12.84 4.46 -10.70
CA MET A 91 12.30 3.98 -9.41
C MET A 91 13.34 3.96 -8.26
N LEU A 92 14.56 4.43 -8.48
CA LEU A 92 15.66 4.43 -7.51
C LEU A 92 16.00 5.84 -7.00
N SER A 93 15.82 6.84 -7.87
CA SER A 93 16.06 8.24 -7.55
C SER A 93 14.76 9.03 -7.74
N TRP A 94 14.19 9.48 -6.64
CA TRP A 94 12.90 10.16 -6.64
C TRP A 94 13.05 11.65 -6.41
N LYS A 95 12.19 12.40 -7.06
CA LYS A 95 12.07 13.85 -6.92
C LYS A 95 10.69 14.21 -6.39
N ARG A 96 10.62 15.13 -5.43
CA ARG A 96 9.35 15.74 -5.02
C ARG A 96 8.88 16.71 -6.10
N GLU A 97 7.65 16.52 -6.51
CA GLU A 97 6.96 17.41 -7.44
C GLU A 97 5.96 18.29 -6.67
N PRO A 98 5.44 19.35 -7.29
CA PRO A 98 4.38 20.15 -6.68
C PRO A 98 3.16 19.31 -6.29
N ILE A 99 2.46 19.72 -5.22
CA ILE A 99 1.18 19.15 -4.84
C ILE A 99 0.22 19.25 -6.02
N MET A 100 -0.38 18.13 -6.45
CA MET A 100 -1.21 18.08 -7.64
C MET A 100 -2.62 18.64 -7.42
N PHE A 101 -3.24 18.30 -6.30
CA PHE A 101 -4.60 18.70 -5.99
C PHE A 101 -4.75 19.21 -4.56
N ALA A 102 -5.50 20.31 -4.43
CA ALA A 102 -6.01 20.86 -3.18
C ALA A 102 -7.53 21.05 -3.27
N PRO A 103 -8.30 20.95 -2.17
CA PRO A 103 -9.74 21.20 -2.18
C PRO A 103 -10.08 22.61 -2.67
N SER A 104 -10.84 22.73 -3.76
CA SER A 104 -11.19 24.02 -4.37
C SER A 104 -12.59 24.09 -4.98
N LEU A 105 -13.25 22.93 -5.10
CA LEU A 105 -14.61 22.83 -5.61
C LEU A 105 -15.60 22.49 -4.48
N GLU A 106 -16.88 22.81 -4.64
CA GLU A 106 -17.93 22.45 -3.67
C GLU A 106 -18.01 20.94 -3.43
N GLN A 107 -17.76 20.15 -4.50
CA GLN A 107 -17.81 18.69 -4.47
C GLN A 107 -16.69 18.04 -3.64
N GLU A 108 -15.61 18.78 -3.37
CA GLU A 108 -14.40 18.27 -2.69
C GLU A 108 -13.91 19.20 -1.58
N LYS A 109 -14.79 20.05 -1.07
CA LYS A 109 -14.39 21.14 -0.14
C LYS A 109 -13.73 20.66 1.15
N ASP A 110 -13.97 19.43 1.55
CA ASP A 110 -13.42 18.81 2.76
C ASP A 110 -12.33 17.75 2.44
N GLY A 111 -12.04 17.47 1.14
CA GLY A 111 -10.94 16.63 0.74
C GLY A 111 -10.98 16.19 -0.72
N VAL A 112 -9.80 16.11 -1.34
CA VAL A 112 -9.55 15.43 -2.61
C VAL A 112 -9.13 14.01 -2.26
N PHE A 113 -10.08 13.06 -2.29
CA PHE A 113 -9.86 11.68 -1.87
C PHE A 113 -9.23 10.84 -2.98
N SER A 114 -9.01 9.55 -2.69
CA SER A 114 -8.25 8.62 -3.50
C SER A 114 -8.83 8.41 -4.90
N GLY A 115 -7.97 7.97 -5.79
CA GLY A 115 -8.30 7.70 -7.16
C GLY A 115 -7.13 7.21 -8.00
N SER A 116 -7.32 7.11 -9.31
CA SER A 116 -6.39 6.53 -10.26
C SER A 116 -6.07 7.46 -11.43
N ALA A 117 -5.01 7.15 -12.17
CA ALA A 117 -4.70 7.74 -13.46
C ALA A 117 -4.83 6.67 -14.55
N VAL A 118 -5.24 7.07 -15.73
CA VAL A 118 -5.31 6.20 -16.90
C VAL A 118 -4.86 6.95 -18.15
N ILE A 119 -4.18 6.24 -19.04
CA ILE A 119 -3.72 6.77 -20.32
C ILE A 119 -4.63 6.25 -21.40
N ASP A 120 -5.18 7.13 -22.23
CA ASP A 120 -6.08 6.78 -23.31
C ASP A 120 -5.33 6.28 -24.57
N ASP A 121 -6.08 5.90 -25.60
CA ASP A 121 -5.53 5.38 -26.86
C ASP A 121 -4.68 6.42 -27.63
N ASN A 122 -4.84 7.70 -27.34
CA ASN A 122 -4.04 8.78 -27.95
C ASN A 122 -2.74 9.04 -27.18
N GLY A 123 -2.59 8.40 -26.01
CA GLY A 123 -1.48 8.64 -25.10
C GLY A 123 -1.68 9.83 -24.16
N ASP A 124 -2.92 10.30 -24.02
CA ASP A 124 -3.28 11.39 -23.11
C ASP A 124 -3.70 10.82 -21.75
N LEU A 125 -3.22 11.43 -20.67
CA LEU A 125 -3.51 10.99 -19.31
C LEU A 125 -4.74 11.71 -18.75
N ARG A 126 -5.54 10.98 -17.99
CA ARG A 126 -6.67 11.51 -17.23
C ARG A 126 -6.65 11.00 -15.80
N PHE A 127 -6.89 11.89 -14.86
CA PHE A 127 -7.10 11.56 -13.46
C PHE A 127 -8.58 11.35 -13.16
N TYR A 128 -8.86 10.35 -12.33
CA TYR A 128 -10.14 10.10 -11.69
C TYR A 128 -9.92 10.05 -10.18
N TYR A 129 -10.75 10.75 -9.42
CA TYR A 129 -10.61 10.83 -7.97
C TYR A 129 -11.96 11.06 -7.30
N THR A 130 -12.00 10.96 -6.00
CA THR A 130 -13.22 11.18 -5.24
C THR A 130 -13.23 12.59 -4.65
N GLY A 131 -14.26 13.35 -4.95
CA GLY A 131 -14.59 14.59 -4.23
C GLY A 131 -15.31 14.24 -2.95
N HIS A 132 -14.82 14.76 -1.82
CA HIS A 132 -15.36 14.50 -0.49
C HIS A 132 -15.84 15.78 0.20
N ARG A 133 -17.00 15.70 0.83
CA ARG A 133 -17.48 16.68 1.78
C ARG A 133 -18.31 16.03 2.88
N TRP A 134 -18.34 16.66 4.03
CA TRP A 134 -19.23 16.26 5.10
C TRP A 134 -20.69 16.56 4.74
N ALA A 135 -21.59 15.62 4.97
CA ALA A 135 -23.01 15.78 4.63
C ALA A 135 -23.67 16.92 5.42
N ASN A 136 -23.23 17.13 6.67
CA ASN A 136 -23.67 18.25 7.51
C ASN A 136 -22.91 19.56 7.26
N GLY A 137 -21.84 19.53 6.43
CA GLY A 137 -21.04 20.68 6.02
C GLY A 137 -19.87 21.04 6.94
N HIS A 138 -19.60 20.30 8.03
CA HIS A 138 -18.54 20.68 8.98
C HIS A 138 -17.80 19.52 9.66
N ASP A 139 -18.39 18.31 9.81
CA ASP A 139 -17.73 17.17 10.45
C ASP A 139 -18.38 15.83 10.05
N ASN A 140 -17.81 14.71 10.53
CA ASN A 140 -18.26 13.36 10.20
C ASN A 140 -19.53 12.90 10.93
N THR A 141 -20.12 13.68 11.80
CA THR A 141 -21.31 13.27 12.58
C THR A 141 -22.57 13.13 11.75
N GLY A 142 -22.61 13.79 10.58
CA GLY A 142 -23.70 13.71 9.60
C GLY A 142 -23.43 12.70 8.48
N GLY A 143 -22.28 12.03 8.47
CA GLY A 143 -21.81 11.17 7.38
C GLY A 143 -21.18 11.94 6.22
N ASP A 144 -20.83 11.22 5.18
CA ASP A 144 -20.10 11.70 4.02
C ASP A 144 -21.04 11.92 2.82
N TRP A 145 -20.68 12.83 1.96
CA TRP A 145 -21.17 12.89 0.59
C TRP A 145 -19.96 12.81 -0.36
N GLN A 146 -19.88 11.78 -1.17
CA GLN A 146 -18.74 11.45 -2.01
C GLN A 146 -19.19 11.28 -3.45
N VAL A 147 -18.42 11.81 -4.39
CA VAL A 147 -18.73 11.81 -5.83
C VAL A 147 -17.47 11.54 -6.62
N GLN A 148 -17.61 11.01 -7.86
CA GLN A 148 -16.45 10.78 -8.68
C GLN A 148 -16.17 12.00 -9.56
N MET A 149 -14.92 12.39 -9.58
CA MET A 149 -14.39 13.59 -10.21
C MET A 149 -13.37 13.24 -11.29
N THR A 150 -13.09 14.17 -12.20
CA THR A 150 -12.02 14.01 -13.20
C THR A 150 -11.23 15.29 -13.39
N ALA A 151 -9.94 15.13 -13.76
CA ALA A 151 -9.03 16.22 -14.10
C ALA A 151 -8.10 15.80 -15.25
N LEU A 152 -7.59 16.80 -15.97
CA LEU A 152 -6.62 16.63 -17.05
C LEU A 152 -5.30 17.30 -16.66
N PRO A 153 -4.14 16.69 -16.93
CA PRO A 153 -2.85 17.33 -16.72
C PRO A 153 -2.69 18.54 -17.66
N ASP A 154 -1.99 19.55 -17.18
CA ASP A 154 -1.69 20.76 -17.97
C ASP A 154 -0.36 20.63 -18.74
N ASN A 155 0.48 19.67 -18.36
CA ASN A 155 1.79 19.43 -18.94
C ASN A 155 2.20 17.94 -18.85
N ASP A 156 3.22 17.55 -19.61
CA ASP A 156 3.71 16.17 -19.70
C ASP A 156 4.46 15.73 -18.42
N GLU A 157 4.97 16.64 -17.61
CA GLU A 157 5.67 16.39 -16.34
C GLU A 157 4.71 16.15 -15.18
N LEU A 158 3.41 16.28 -15.39
CA LEU A 158 2.34 16.15 -14.40
C LEU A 158 2.56 17.02 -13.14
N THR A 159 2.99 18.27 -13.34
CA THR A 159 3.22 19.23 -12.23
C THR A 159 2.02 20.11 -11.93
N SER A 160 1.02 20.11 -12.78
CA SER A 160 -0.28 20.74 -12.57
C SER A 160 -1.39 20.07 -13.36
N ALA A 161 -2.63 20.26 -12.94
CA ALA A 161 -3.80 19.73 -13.63
C ALA A 161 -5.01 20.66 -13.50
N THR A 162 -5.82 20.67 -14.55
CA THR A 162 -7.11 21.38 -14.60
C THR A 162 -8.24 20.43 -14.27
N LYS A 163 -8.94 20.70 -13.16
CA LYS A 163 -10.14 19.96 -12.74
C LYS A 163 -11.26 20.15 -13.74
N GLN A 164 -11.88 19.05 -14.15
CA GLN A 164 -13.00 19.07 -15.10
C GLN A 164 -14.35 19.03 -14.36
N GLY A 165 -14.40 18.52 -13.14
CA GLY A 165 -15.59 18.46 -12.30
C GLY A 165 -16.11 17.05 -12.04
N MET A 166 -17.30 17.00 -11.47
CA MET A 166 -18.00 15.76 -11.10
C MET A 166 -18.57 15.06 -12.35
N ILE A 167 -18.30 13.77 -12.47
CA ILE A 167 -18.78 12.89 -13.54
C ILE A 167 -19.79 11.83 -13.07
N ILE A 168 -19.78 11.49 -11.79
CA ILE A 168 -20.75 10.57 -11.18
C ILE A 168 -21.14 11.15 -9.82
N ASP A 169 -22.42 11.43 -9.63
CA ASP A 169 -23.00 11.90 -8.37
C ASP A 169 -23.38 10.70 -7.47
N CYS A 170 -23.54 10.95 -6.18
CA CYS A 170 -23.91 9.93 -5.19
C CYS A 170 -25.42 9.70 -5.17
N PRO A 171 -25.92 8.51 -5.48
CA PRO A 171 -27.35 8.18 -5.32
C PRO A 171 -27.66 7.91 -3.83
N THR A 172 -27.92 8.97 -3.08
CA THR A 172 -28.09 8.94 -1.61
C THR A 172 -29.23 8.05 -1.10
N ASP A 173 -30.14 7.62 -1.96
CA ASP A 173 -31.18 6.63 -1.67
C ASP A 173 -30.69 5.18 -1.75
N LYS A 174 -29.51 4.94 -2.31
CA LYS A 174 -28.93 3.59 -2.55
C LYS A 174 -27.63 3.34 -1.80
N VAL A 175 -27.02 4.38 -1.25
CA VAL A 175 -25.68 4.36 -0.66
C VAL A 175 -25.73 4.85 0.79
N ASP A 176 -24.99 4.18 1.67
CA ASP A 176 -24.79 4.58 3.07
C ASP A 176 -23.42 5.24 3.23
N HIS A 177 -23.33 6.54 2.88
CA HIS A 177 -22.20 7.46 3.10
C HIS A 177 -20.88 7.15 2.39
N HIS A 178 -20.57 5.92 2.03
CA HIS A 178 -19.28 5.54 1.42
C HIS A 178 -19.44 5.23 -0.07
N TYR A 179 -18.74 6.03 -0.94
CA TYR A 179 -18.89 5.98 -2.39
C TYR A 179 -17.64 6.55 -3.07
N ARG A 180 -16.51 5.80 -3.08
CA ARG A 180 -15.18 6.36 -3.36
C ARG A 180 -14.18 5.43 -4.04
N ASP A 181 -13.03 6.02 -4.41
CA ASP A 181 -11.80 5.40 -4.85
C ASP A 181 -11.90 4.80 -6.26
N PRO A 182 -12.12 5.64 -7.32
CA PRO A 182 -12.34 5.14 -8.67
C PRO A 182 -11.08 4.52 -9.27
N LYS A 183 -11.22 3.30 -9.80
CA LYS A 183 -10.27 2.59 -10.63
C LYS A 183 -10.82 2.47 -12.03
N VAL A 184 -10.02 2.89 -13.04
CA VAL A 184 -10.43 2.90 -14.45
C VAL A 184 -9.50 2.00 -15.26
N TRP A 185 -10.08 1.21 -16.16
CA TRP A 185 -9.34 0.38 -17.12
C TRP A 185 -10.11 0.27 -18.44
N LYS A 186 -9.45 -0.29 -19.47
CA LYS A 186 -10.05 -0.54 -20.78
C LYS A 186 -10.09 -2.02 -21.10
N THR A 187 -11.20 -2.49 -21.66
CA THR A 187 -11.30 -3.83 -22.25
C THR A 187 -12.03 -3.72 -23.59
N GLY A 188 -11.37 -4.15 -24.66
CA GLY A 188 -11.85 -3.89 -26.02
C GLY A 188 -11.93 -2.39 -26.31
N ASP A 189 -13.09 -1.94 -26.80
CA ASP A 189 -13.34 -0.52 -27.11
C ASP A 189 -14.08 0.23 -25.99
N ILE A 190 -14.27 -0.40 -24.83
CA ILE A 190 -15.04 0.15 -23.71
C ILE A 190 -14.12 0.43 -22.52
N TRP A 191 -14.28 1.61 -21.95
CA TRP A 191 -13.72 2.00 -20.67
C TRP A 191 -14.63 1.55 -19.53
N TYR A 192 -14.05 0.98 -18.50
CA TYR A 192 -14.75 0.58 -17.30
C TYR A 192 -14.22 1.34 -16.09
N MET A 193 -15.08 1.59 -15.13
CA MET A 193 -14.74 2.19 -13.84
C MET A 193 -15.41 1.37 -12.74
N THR A 194 -14.68 1.10 -11.69
CA THR A 194 -15.22 0.57 -10.43
C THR A 194 -14.75 1.44 -9.27
N PHE A 195 -15.55 1.48 -8.22
CA PHE A 195 -15.19 2.10 -6.96
C PHE A 195 -15.95 1.43 -5.81
N GLY A 196 -15.48 1.65 -4.57
CA GLY A 196 -16.07 1.06 -3.39
C GLY A 196 -17.36 1.77 -2.98
N VAL A 197 -18.32 0.98 -2.54
CA VAL A 197 -19.65 1.43 -2.13
C VAL A 197 -20.08 0.70 -0.85
N SER A 198 -20.60 1.45 0.12
CA SER A 198 -21.46 0.90 1.15
C SER A 198 -22.91 1.08 0.70
N SER A 199 -23.61 -0.03 0.41
CA SER A 199 -25.02 0.06 -0.01
C SER A 199 -25.94 0.51 1.14
N ALA A 200 -27.17 0.91 0.82
CA ALA A 200 -28.14 1.40 1.82
C ALA A 200 -28.43 0.39 2.95
N ASP A 201 -28.23 -0.92 2.68
CA ASP A 201 -28.30 -2.01 3.66
C ASP A 201 -26.94 -2.34 4.29
N LYS A 202 -25.94 -1.45 4.15
CA LYS A 202 -24.60 -1.54 4.73
C LYS A 202 -23.81 -2.77 4.29
N ARG A 203 -23.87 -3.09 3.00
CA ARG A 203 -23.05 -4.14 2.40
C ARG A 203 -21.92 -3.52 1.59
N GLY A 204 -20.70 -4.04 1.80
CA GLY A 204 -19.54 -3.66 1.00
C GLY A 204 -19.67 -4.18 -0.42
N GLN A 205 -19.69 -3.26 -1.39
CA GLN A 205 -19.85 -3.54 -2.81
C GLN A 205 -18.80 -2.80 -3.64
N MET A 206 -18.57 -3.28 -4.85
CA MET A 206 -17.93 -2.55 -5.94
C MET A 206 -18.96 -2.38 -7.07
N TRP A 207 -19.16 -1.14 -7.52
CA TRP A 207 -20.08 -0.87 -8.61
C TRP A 207 -19.32 -0.71 -9.92
N LEU A 208 -19.89 -1.21 -11.02
CA LEU A 208 -19.33 -1.15 -12.37
C LEU A 208 -20.05 -0.10 -13.20
N PHE A 209 -19.24 0.74 -13.83
CA PHE A 209 -19.68 1.71 -14.82
C PHE A 209 -18.93 1.49 -16.12
N SER A 210 -19.52 1.88 -17.24
CA SER A 210 -18.89 1.85 -18.55
C SER A 210 -18.94 3.21 -19.25
N SER A 211 -18.00 3.46 -20.15
CA SER A 211 -17.92 4.68 -20.96
C SER A 211 -17.26 4.41 -22.31
N LYS A 212 -17.68 5.17 -23.32
CA LYS A 212 -17.04 5.19 -24.66
C LYS A 212 -16.11 6.38 -24.86
N ASP A 213 -16.22 7.40 -24.02
CA ASP A 213 -15.53 8.69 -24.18
C ASP A 213 -14.76 9.15 -22.94
N MET A 214 -14.77 8.32 -21.85
CA MET A 214 -14.12 8.61 -20.59
C MET A 214 -14.69 9.83 -19.83
N VAL A 215 -15.79 10.40 -20.30
CA VAL A 215 -16.47 11.58 -19.73
C VAL A 215 -17.86 11.23 -19.24
N ARG A 216 -18.64 10.57 -20.11
CA ARG A 216 -19.98 10.12 -19.79
C ARG A 216 -19.96 8.66 -19.37
N TRP A 217 -20.40 8.38 -18.15
CA TRP A 217 -20.40 7.06 -17.53
C TRP A 217 -21.82 6.53 -17.37
N GLU A 218 -22.00 5.26 -17.66
CA GLU A 218 -23.28 4.56 -17.50
C GLU A 218 -23.14 3.47 -16.44
N TYR A 219 -24.06 3.44 -15.48
CA TYR A 219 -24.09 2.37 -14.46
C TYR A 219 -24.50 1.05 -15.10
N GLU A 220 -23.68 0.05 -14.94
CA GLU A 220 -23.94 -1.31 -15.42
C GLU A 220 -24.60 -2.17 -14.35
N ARG A 221 -23.90 -2.38 -13.23
CA ARG A 221 -24.29 -3.29 -12.15
C ARG A 221 -23.40 -3.18 -10.92
N VAL A 222 -23.72 -3.99 -9.90
CA VAL A 222 -22.76 -4.39 -8.89
C VAL A 222 -21.77 -5.37 -9.53
N LEU A 223 -20.47 -5.01 -9.55
CA LEU A 223 -19.37 -5.87 -10.02
C LEU A 223 -19.14 -7.02 -9.04
N PHE A 224 -19.09 -6.70 -7.76
CA PHE A 224 -18.84 -7.62 -6.67
C PHE A 224 -19.50 -7.12 -5.38
N GLN A 225 -20.05 -8.05 -4.59
CA GLN A 225 -20.49 -7.81 -3.22
C GLN A 225 -19.77 -8.76 -2.29
N HIS A 226 -19.19 -8.23 -1.21
CA HIS A 226 -18.50 -9.06 -0.23
C HIS A 226 -19.46 -10.07 0.42
N PRO A 227 -19.10 -11.37 0.53
CA PRO A 227 -19.99 -12.39 1.09
C PRO A 227 -20.26 -12.20 2.59
N ASP A 228 -19.26 -11.71 3.36
CA ASP A 228 -19.42 -11.43 4.79
C ASP A 228 -20.28 -10.17 4.99
N PRO A 229 -21.44 -10.27 5.67
CA PRO A 229 -22.34 -9.15 5.91
C PRO A 229 -21.77 -8.07 6.87
N ASP A 230 -20.75 -8.41 7.64
CA ASP A 230 -20.10 -7.46 8.54
C ASP A 230 -19.13 -6.51 7.79
N VAL A 231 -18.71 -6.90 6.59
CA VAL A 231 -17.91 -6.03 5.71
C VAL A 231 -18.84 -5.04 5.02
N PHE A 232 -18.78 -3.78 5.45
CA PHE A 232 -19.72 -2.75 5.02
C PHE A 232 -19.17 -1.82 3.93
N MET A 233 -17.84 -1.80 3.71
CA MET A 233 -17.19 -0.99 2.68
C MET A 233 -15.97 -1.71 2.11
N LEU A 234 -15.72 -1.54 0.82
CA LEU A 234 -14.55 -2.01 0.08
C LEU A 234 -13.80 -0.78 -0.43
N GLU A 235 -12.81 -0.29 0.36
CA GLU A 235 -12.01 0.89 0.01
C GLU A 235 -10.93 0.53 -1.00
N CYS A 236 -10.47 1.53 -1.74
CA CYS A 236 -9.36 1.43 -2.69
C CYS A 236 -9.43 0.18 -3.55
N PRO A 237 -10.55 -0.04 -4.28
CA PRO A 237 -10.69 -1.21 -5.11
C PRO A 237 -9.65 -1.23 -6.22
N ASP A 238 -9.12 -2.42 -6.49
CA ASP A 238 -8.25 -2.67 -7.63
C ASP A 238 -8.81 -3.82 -8.46
N PHE A 239 -8.71 -3.72 -9.78
CA PHE A 239 -9.27 -4.72 -10.66
C PHE A 239 -8.46 -4.80 -11.96
N PHE A 240 -7.82 -5.95 -12.21
CA PHE A 240 -6.93 -6.11 -13.34
C PHE A 240 -6.82 -7.56 -13.80
N PRO A 241 -6.53 -7.79 -15.10
CA PRO A 241 -6.25 -9.13 -15.62
C PRO A 241 -4.83 -9.58 -15.27
N ILE A 242 -4.65 -10.88 -15.07
CA ILE A 242 -3.37 -11.53 -14.86
C ILE A 242 -3.37 -12.87 -15.59
N LYS A 243 -2.22 -13.34 -16.04
CA LYS A 243 -2.10 -14.63 -16.71
C LYS A 243 -1.59 -15.70 -15.77
N ASP A 244 -2.25 -16.87 -15.81
CA ASP A 244 -1.74 -18.05 -15.13
C ASP A 244 -0.55 -18.68 -15.91
N LYS A 245 0.07 -19.72 -15.34
CA LYS A 245 1.21 -20.44 -15.96
C LYS A 245 0.91 -21.05 -17.32
N ASP A 246 -0.35 -21.33 -17.60
CA ASP A 246 -0.82 -21.91 -18.87
C ASP A 246 -1.20 -20.81 -19.89
N GLY A 247 -1.08 -19.53 -19.51
CA GLY A 247 -1.38 -18.35 -20.33
C GLY A 247 -2.87 -17.99 -20.34
N ASN A 248 -3.72 -18.63 -19.51
CA ASN A 248 -5.11 -18.28 -19.40
C ASN A 248 -5.26 -16.97 -18.61
N GLU A 249 -6.16 -16.12 -19.06
CA GLU A 249 -6.49 -14.89 -18.35
C GLU A 249 -7.35 -15.18 -17.12
N LYS A 250 -6.91 -14.66 -16.00
CA LYS A 250 -7.64 -14.56 -14.74
C LYS A 250 -7.80 -13.09 -14.40
N TRP A 251 -8.68 -12.78 -13.47
CA TRP A 251 -8.85 -11.44 -12.94
C TRP A 251 -8.58 -11.42 -11.45
N VAL A 252 -7.88 -10.41 -11.00
CA VAL A 252 -7.67 -10.13 -9.59
C VAL A 252 -8.59 -8.99 -9.20
N ILE A 253 -9.37 -9.20 -8.15
CA ILE A 253 -10.12 -8.16 -7.47
C ILE A 253 -9.43 -7.90 -6.13
N GLY A 254 -8.96 -6.68 -5.92
CA GLY A 254 -8.32 -6.23 -4.68
C GLY A 254 -9.17 -5.19 -3.98
N PHE A 255 -9.16 -5.18 -2.66
CA PHE A 255 -9.83 -4.14 -1.86
C PHE A 255 -9.35 -4.13 -0.40
N SER A 256 -9.63 -3.03 0.27
CA SER A 256 -9.42 -2.84 1.69
C SER A 256 -10.76 -2.97 2.40
N ALA A 257 -10.96 -4.08 3.13
CA ALA A 257 -12.25 -4.47 3.70
C ALA A 257 -12.48 -3.83 5.08
N MET A 258 -13.43 -2.91 5.16
CA MET A 258 -13.87 -2.34 6.44
C MET A 258 -14.92 -3.24 7.11
N GLY A 259 -14.72 -3.57 8.38
CA GLY A 259 -15.62 -4.41 9.17
C GLY A 259 -15.23 -5.88 9.22
N SER A 260 -14.18 -6.31 8.51
CA SER A 260 -13.66 -7.67 8.58
C SER A 260 -13.21 -8.03 10.00
N LYS A 261 -13.58 -9.22 10.47
CA LYS A 261 -13.26 -9.68 11.83
C LYS A 261 -12.03 -10.59 11.86
N PRO A 262 -11.25 -10.59 12.96
CA PRO A 262 -10.16 -11.52 13.15
C PRO A 262 -10.62 -12.98 13.10
N SER A 263 -9.88 -13.80 12.35
CA SER A 263 -10.07 -15.26 12.28
C SER A 263 -8.70 -15.94 12.30
N GLY A 264 -8.39 -16.71 13.34
CA GLY A 264 -7.05 -17.27 13.51
C GLY A 264 -5.96 -16.19 13.48
N PHE A 265 -5.06 -16.27 12.52
CA PHE A 265 -4.01 -15.29 12.25
C PHE A 265 -4.42 -14.22 11.21
N MET A 266 -5.56 -14.41 10.55
CA MET A 266 -6.07 -13.51 9.51
C MET A 266 -6.80 -12.30 10.11
N ASN A 267 -6.83 -11.20 9.38
CA ASN A 267 -7.61 -9.99 9.69
C ASN A 267 -7.34 -9.43 11.10
N ARG A 268 -6.06 -9.39 11.49
CA ARG A 268 -5.65 -8.96 12.84
C ARG A 268 -5.41 -7.46 12.95
N ASN A 269 -5.47 -6.72 11.85
CA ASN A 269 -5.36 -5.26 11.83
C ASN A 269 -6.74 -4.61 12.03
N VAL A 270 -6.77 -3.31 12.34
CA VAL A 270 -8.01 -2.54 12.45
C VAL A 270 -8.79 -2.61 11.15
N SER A 271 -8.08 -2.50 10.02
CA SER A 271 -8.60 -2.71 8.68
C SER A 271 -7.59 -3.56 7.89
N ASN A 272 -8.07 -4.33 6.92
CA ASN A 272 -7.26 -5.33 6.24
C ASN A 272 -7.47 -5.24 4.74
N ALA A 273 -6.38 -5.27 3.98
CA ALA A 273 -6.38 -5.28 2.53
C ALA A 273 -6.08 -6.68 2.00
N GLY A 274 -6.82 -7.10 0.99
CA GLY A 274 -6.65 -8.41 0.39
C GLY A 274 -7.22 -8.50 -1.01
N TYR A 275 -7.24 -9.70 -1.54
CA TYR A 275 -7.65 -9.99 -2.91
C TYR A 275 -8.39 -11.31 -3.04
N MET A 276 -9.06 -11.47 -4.16
CA MET A 276 -9.56 -12.74 -4.69
C MET A 276 -9.15 -12.87 -6.16
N ILE A 277 -8.98 -14.11 -6.62
CA ILE A 277 -8.75 -14.43 -8.02
C ILE A 277 -10.02 -15.05 -8.59
N GLY A 278 -10.35 -14.76 -9.82
CA GLY A 278 -11.53 -15.30 -10.47
C GLY A 278 -11.59 -15.01 -11.95
N THR A 279 -12.80 -15.00 -12.49
CA THR A 279 -13.09 -14.69 -13.88
C THR A 279 -14.05 -13.51 -14.01
N TRP A 280 -13.89 -12.77 -15.07
CA TRP A 280 -14.80 -11.67 -15.43
C TRP A 280 -14.95 -11.57 -16.94
N GLU A 281 -16.19 -11.37 -17.38
CA GLU A 281 -16.52 -11.04 -18.75
C GLU A 281 -16.98 -9.57 -18.82
N PRO A 282 -16.61 -8.80 -19.86
CA PRO A 282 -16.98 -7.40 -19.98
C PRO A 282 -18.47 -7.12 -19.72
N GLY A 283 -18.75 -6.20 -18.76
CA GLY A 283 -20.11 -5.87 -18.32
C GLY A 283 -20.78 -6.91 -17.40
N GLY A 284 -20.09 -8.01 -17.07
CA GLY A 284 -20.56 -9.05 -16.15
C GLY A 284 -20.20 -8.79 -14.68
N GLU A 285 -20.64 -9.70 -13.82
CA GLU A 285 -20.20 -9.79 -12.43
C GLU A 285 -18.84 -10.50 -12.35
N PHE A 286 -18.01 -10.12 -11.40
CA PHE A 286 -16.82 -10.89 -11.06
C PHE A 286 -17.21 -12.19 -10.36
N LYS A 287 -16.64 -13.29 -10.80
CA LYS A 287 -16.88 -14.64 -10.24
C LYS A 287 -15.62 -15.12 -9.53
N PRO A 288 -15.56 -15.03 -8.18
CA PRO A 288 -14.39 -15.48 -7.44
C PRO A 288 -14.21 -17.00 -7.56
N GLU A 289 -12.98 -17.42 -7.76
CA GLU A 289 -12.52 -18.81 -7.74
C GLU A 289 -11.74 -19.12 -6.45
N THR A 290 -11.26 -18.10 -5.75
CA THR A 290 -10.54 -18.23 -4.48
C THR A 290 -11.30 -17.51 -3.36
N GLU A 291 -11.01 -17.94 -2.11
CA GLU A 291 -11.38 -17.18 -0.92
C GLU A 291 -10.56 -15.88 -0.84
N PHE A 292 -11.00 -14.96 0.04
CA PHE A 292 -10.27 -13.72 0.33
C PHE A 292 -8.91 -14.04 0.99
N ARG A 293 -7.84 -13.47 0.46
CA ARG A 293 -6.47 -13.59 0.94
C ARG A 293 -5.87 -12.23 1.21
N LEU A 294 -5.05 -12.12 2.23
CA LEU A 294 -4.35 -10.86 2.53
C LEU A 294 -3.25 -10.59 1.50
N TRP A 295 -3.13 -9.34 1.07
CA TRP A 295 -1.97 -8.88 0.32
C TRP A 295 -0.69 -8.90 1.16
N ASP A 296 -0.84 -8.68 2.47
CA ASP A 296 0.27 -8.55 3.41
C ASP A 296 -0.19 -9.00 4.80
N CYS A 297 0.59 -9.84 5.42
CA CYS A 297 0.29 -10.43 6.73
C CYS A 297 0.88 -9.62 7.90
N GLY A 298 1.54 -8.48 7.64
CA GLY A 298 2.18 -7.64 8.65
C GLY A 298 1.21 -6.76 9.43
N HIS A 299 1.78 -5.88 10.24
CA HIS A 299 0.99 -4.96 11.09
C HIS A 299 0.47 -3.75 10.33
N ASN A 300 1.17 -3.34 9.28
CA ASN A 300 0.98 -2.04 8.64
C ASN A 300 0.93 -2.21 7.11
N TYR A 301 -0.24 -2.49 6.59
CA TYR A 301 -0.49 -2.54 5.15
C TYR A 301 -1.97 -2.27 4.86
N TYR A 302 -2.27 -1.27 4.03
CA TYR A 302 -3.63 -0.90 3.68
C TYR A 302 -3.68 -0.15 2.34
N ALA A 303 -4.87 0.00 1.77
CA ALA A 303 -5.17 0.82 0.60
C ALA A 303 -4.21 0.60 -0.61
N PRO A 304 -3.86 -0.65 -0.97
CA PRO A 304 -2.99 -0.87 -2.11
C PRO A 304 -3.66 -0.43 -3.40
N GLN A 305 -2.86 0.14 -4.30
CA GLN A 305 -3.24 0.39 -5.68
C GLN A 305 -2.16 -0.13 -6.62
N SER A 306 -2.57 -0.70 -7.74
CA SER A 306 -1.66 -1.20 -8.77
C SER A 306 -1.86 -0.48 -10.10
N PHE A 307 -0.88 -0.60 -10.98
CA PHE A 307 -0.93 -0.11 -12.34
C PHE A 307 -0.11 -1.01 -13.26
N ASN A 308 -0.47 -1.05 -14.53
CA ASN A 308 0.22 -1.86 -15.52
C ASN A 308 1.19 -1.01 -16.34
N VAL A 309 2.42 -1.49 -16.46
CA VAL A 309 3.44 -0.91 -17.33
C VAL A 309 4.09 -2.01 -18.14
N GLU A 310 3.88 -1.99 -19.46
CA GLU A 310 4.50 -2.95 -20.40
C GLU A 310 4.27 -4.44 -20.01
N GLY A 311 3.11 -4.73 -19.42
CA GLY A 311 2.74 -6.07 -18.99
C GLY A 311 3.16 -6.44 -17.56
N ARG A 312 3.87 -5.57 -16.87
CA ARG A 312 4.18 -5.70 -15.43
C ARG A 312 3.08 -5.05 -14.61
N GLN A 313 2.57 -5.73 -13.63
CA GLN A 313 1.60 -5.19 -12.68
C GLN A 313 2.32 -4.80 -11.40
N ILE A 314 2.43 -3.49 -11.14
CA ILE A 314 3.18 -2.94 -10.00
C ILE A 314 2.20 -2.37 -8.99
N VAL A 315 2.41 -2.65 -7.71
CA VAL A 315 1.58 -2.20 -6.59
C VAL A 315 2.40 -1.45 -5.54
N TYR A 316 1.79 -0.41 -4.99
CA TYR A 316 2.19 0.22 -3.74
C TYR A 316 1.07 0.05 -2.73
N GLY A 317 1.41 -0.17 -1.47
CA GLY A 317 0.48 -0.10 -0.35
C GLY A 317 0.83 1.05 0.59
N TRP A 318 -0.11 1.49 1.38
CA TRP A 318 0.17 2.40 2.49
C TRP A 318 0.56 1.59 3.73
N MET A 319 1.70 1.89 4.32
CA MET A 319 2.06 1.36 5.65
C MET A 319 1.25 2.12 6.71
N SER A 320 0.05 1.65 6.96
CA SER A 320 -0.97 2.33 7.76
C SER A 320 -0.66 2.29 9.27
N PRO A 321 -0.47 3.42 9.94
CA PRO A 321 -0.29 3.46 11.38
C PRO A 321 -1.64 3.65 12.11
N PHE A 322 -2.51 2.63 12.10
CA PHE A 322 -3.87 2.76 12.67
C PHE A 322 -3.94 2.73 14.18
N VAL A 323 -2.91 2.21 14.87
CA VAL A 323 -2.99 1.97 16.32
C VAL A 323 -2.13 2.97 17.08
N GLN A 324 -2.75 3.66 18.02
CA GLN A 324 -2.05 4.60 18.90
C GLN A 324 -1.26 3.86 20.03
N PRO A 325 -0.12 4.37 20.46
CA PRO A 325 0.50 5.62 20.00
C PRO A 325 1.22 5.46 18.66
N ILE A 326 1.24 6.54 17.86
CA ILE A 326 1.98 6.62 16.61
C ILE A 326 3.18 7.55 16.82
N PRO A 327 4.36 7.03 17.12
CA PRO A 327 5.48 7.86 17.59
C PRO A 327 5.96 8.91 16.59
N MET A 328 5.83 8.64 15.27
CA MET A 328 6.25 9.58 14.23
C MET A 328 5.35 10.82 14.10
N GLU A 329 4.14 10.84 14.70
CA GLU A 329 3.30 12.05 14.72
C GLU A 329 4.02 13.24 15.40
N ASP A 330 4.85 12.97 16.40
CA ASP A 330 5.64 14.00 17.09
C ASP A 330 6.83 14.51 16.26
N ASP A 331 7.18 13.79 15.18
CA ASP A 331 8.35 14.07 14.35
C ASP A 331 8.04 14.94 13.12
N GLY A 332 6.86 15.55 13.02
CA GLY A 332 6.47 16.46 11.93
C GLY A 332 6.08 15.76 10.62
N TRP A 333 6.02 14.43 10.62
CA TRP A 333 5.57 13.60 9.49
C TRP A 333 4.87 12.34 10.00
N CYS A 334 4.04 11.72 9.18
CA CYS A 334 3.37 10.47 9.55
C CYS A 334 2.96 9.66 8.32
N GLY A 335 3.37 8.40 8.29
CA GLY A 335 3.04 7.44 7.25
C GLY A 335 4.07 7.40 6.10
N GLN A 336 4.11 6.25 5.44
CA GLN A 336 4.92 6.00 4.23
C GLN A 336 4.24 4.96 3.35
N LEU A 337 4.63 4.89 2.08
CA LEU A 337 4.26 3.79 1.19
C LEU A 337 5.20 2.61 1.40
N THR A 338 4.75 1.40 1.04
CA THR A 338 5.61 0.22 0.94
C THR A 338 6.62 0.37 -0.21
N LEU A 339 7.57 -0.54 -0.31
CA LEU A 339 8.33 -0.71 -1.55
C LEU A 339 7.39 -0.99 -2.73
N PRO A 340 7.78 -0.60 -3.96
CA PRO A 340 7.11 -1.06 -5.16
C PRO A 340 7.25 -2.57 -5.29
N ARG A 341 6.13 -3.26 -5.52
CA ARG A 341 6.07 -4.72 -5.66
C ARG A 341 5.50 -5.08 -7.01
N GLU A 342 6.08 -6.06 -7.68
CA GLU A 342 5.51 -6.65 -8.88
C GLU A 342 4.59 -7.81 -8.51
N ILE A 343 3.40 -7.84 -9.11
CA ILE A 343 2.39 -8.89 -8.90
C ILE A 343 2.49 -9.90 -10.02
N THR A 344 2.63 -11.17 -9.65
CA THR A 344 2.57 -12.32 -10.57
C THR A 344 1.70 -13.43 -9.99
N LEU A 345 1.39 -14.46 -10.78
CA LEU A 345 0.82 -15.70 -10.26
C LEU A 345 1.91 -16.76 -10.13
N GLY A 346 1.98 -17.39 -8.97
CA GLY A 346 2.79 -18.56 -8.74
C GLY A 346 2.25 -19.81 -9.46
N ASP A 347 3.05 -20.88 -9.49
CA ASP A 347 2.67 -22.15 -10.10
C ASP A 347 1.46 -22.82 -9.43
N ASP A 348 1.22 -22.50 -8.18
CA ASP A 348 0.05 -22.92 -7.37
C ASP A 348 -1.22 -22.10 -7.65
N GLY A 349 -1.11 -21.06 -8.48
CA GLY A 349 -2.20 -20.16 -8.82
C GLY A 349 -2.47 -19.08 -7.79
N ASP A 350 -1.58 -18.90 -6.78
CA ASP A 350 -1.65 -17.81 -5.82
C ASP A 350 -0.90 -16.58 -6.33
N VAL A 351 -1.29 -15.41 -5.82
CA VAL A 351 -0.54 -14.17 -6.09
C VAL A 351 0.80 -14.21 -5.36
N VAL A 352 1.84 -13.86 -6.09
CA VAL A 352 3.18 -13.58 -5.57
C VAL A 352 3.44 -12.09 -5.71
N THR A 353 3.89 -11.45 -4.64
CA THR A 353 4.28 -10.03 -4.65
C THR A 353 5.73 -9.89 -4.22
N ALA A 354 6.61 -9.63 -5.19
CA ALA A 354 8.04 -9.44 -4.93
C ALA A 354 8.43 -7.96 -5.08
N PRO A 355 9.47 -7.47 -4.38
CA PRO A 355 10.01 -6.14 -4.69
C PRO A 355 10.40 -6.08 -6.15
N VAL A 356 10.14 -4.94 -6.81
CA VAL A 356 10.59 -4.78 -8.21
C VAL A 356 12.10 -4.96 -8.32
N ALA A 357 12.56 -5.54 -9.43
CA ALA A 357 13.98 -5.87 -9.63
C ALA A 357 14.88 -4.63 -9.54
N GLU A 358 14.38 -3.46 -9.89
CA GLU A 358 15.06 -2.18 -9.81
C GLU A 358 15.64 -1.91 -8.41
N MET A 359 14.97 -2.39 -7.33
CA MET A 359 15.43 -2.17 -5.95
C MET A 359 16.86 -2.68 -5.68
N GLU A 360 17.34 -3.64 -6.44
CA GLU A 360 18.73 -4.10 -6.35
C GLU A 360 19.75 -3.01 -6.73
N GLY A 361 19.34 -2.02 -7.53
CA GLY A 361 20.15 -0.84 -7.85
C GLY A 361 20.44 0.09 -6.68
N LEU A 362 19.69 -0.06 -5.57
CA LEU A 362 19.97 0.66 -4.32
C LEU A 362 21.04 -0.01 -3.47
N ARG A 363 21.45 -1.25 -3.75
CA ARG A 363 22.53 -1.93 -3.03
C ARG A 363 23.85 -1.16 -3.21
N GLU A 364 24.55 -0.89 -2.12
CA GLU A 364 25.80 -0.12 -2.11
C GLU A 364 27.00 -1.05 -1.93
N ASP A 365 27.06 -1.74 -0.81
CA ASP A 365 28.04 -2.77 -0.51
C ASP A 365 27.36 -3.99 0.12
N THR A 366 28.05 -5.13 0.05
CA THR A 366 27.52 -6.41 0.51
C THR A 366 28.44 -7.03 1.53
N LEU A 367 27.90 -7.39 2.69
CA LEU A 367 28.54 -8.26 3.65
C LEU A 367 28.03 -9.69 3.43
N ASP A 368 28.90 -10.57 2.93
CA ASP A 368 28.56 -11.99 2.72
C ASP A 368 29.03 -12.80 3.94
N HIS A 369 28.10 -13.24 4.75
CA HIS A 369 28.37 -14.07 5.93
C HIS A 369 28.42 -15.55 5.61
N GLY A 370 28.07 -15.94 4.40
CA GLY A 370 28.04 -17.34 3.96
C GLY A 370 27.08 -18.20 4.77
N SER A 371 27.51 -19.42 5.06
CA SER A 371 26.74 -20.35 5.88
C SER A 371 27.07 -20.18 7.36
N ILE A 372 26.02 -20.14 8.20
CA ILE A 372 26.11 -19.97 9.65
C ILE A 372 25.45 -21.15 10.35
N THR A 373 26.02 -21.59 11.46
CA THR A 373 25.38 -22.52 12.39
C THR A 373 25.42 -21.91 13.78
N LEU A 374 24.26 -21.79 14.40
CA LEU A 374 24.15 -21.41 15.81
C LEU A 374 23.81 -22.66 16.64
N ASP A 375 24.54 -22.84 17.72
CA ASP A 375 24.21 -23.83 18.74
C ASP A 375 22.93 -23.43 19.50
N MET A 376 22.47 -24.30 20.38
CA MET A 376 21.28 -24.05 21.21
C MET A 376 21.36 -22.70 21.92
N ASP A 377 20.31 -21.90 21.75
CA ASP A 377 20.17 -20.55 22.30
C ASP A 377 21.31 -19.58 21.87
N GLY A 378 21.89 -19.85 20.69
CA GLY A 378 22.99 -19.05 20.13
C GLY A 378 22.49 -17.71 19.55
N GLU A 379 23.38 -16.71 19.67
CA GLU A 379 23.19 -15.38 19.06
C GLU A 379 24.49 -14.96 18.34
N GLN A 380 24.38 -14.38 17.16
CA GLN A 380 25.49 -13.80 16.41
C GLN A 380 25.12 -12.42 15.89
N ILE A 381 25.99 -11.43 16.12
CA ILE A 381 25.84 -10.10 15.52
C ILE A 381 26.17 -10.20 14.03
N ILE A 382 25.25 -9.76 13.18
CA ILE A 382 25.39 -9.68 11.73
C ILE A 382 25.87 -8.28 11.32
N ALA A 383 25.36 -7.25 11.99
CA ALA A 383 25.84 -5.88 11.88
C ALA A 383 25.65 -5.16 13.21
N ASP A 384 26.66 -4.37 13.61
CA ASP A 384 26.62 -3.62 14.88
C ASP A 384 25.73 -2.39 14.80
N ASP A 385 25.65 -1.77 13.62
CA ASP A 385 24.79 -0.63 13.31
C ASP A 385 24.33 -0.73 11.86
N ALA A 386 23.02 -0.86 11.66
CA ALA A 386 22.41 -1.05 10.35
C ALA A 386 21.08 -0.30 10.27
N GLU A 387 21.15 0.91 9.72
CA GLU A 387 20.03 1.84 9.65
C GLU A 387 19.08 1.53 8.47
N ALA A 388 19.65 1.13 7.33
CA ALA A 388 18.94 0.89 6.09
C ALA A 388 19.64 -0.23 5.29
N VAL A 389 19.06 -1.43 5.32
CA VAL A 389 19.67 -2.62 4.71
C VAL A 389 18.64 -3.53 4.07
N GLU A 390 19.11 -4.34 3.13
CA GLU A 390 18.43 -5.53 2.64
C GLU A 390 19.20 -6.78 3.10
N ILE A 391 18.48 -7.80 3.56
CA ILE A 391 19.05 -9.08 3.98
C ILE A 391 18.44 -10.19 3.15
N GLU A 392 19.29 -10.98 2.51
CA GLU A 392 18.92 -12.24 1.86
C GLU A 392 19.40 -13.40 2.73
N MET A 393 18.49 -14.28 3.16
CA MET A 393 18.80 -15.39 4.05
C MET A 393 18.04 -16.64 3.66
N THR A 394 18.76 -17.77 3.55
CA THR A 394 18.14 -19.10 3.39
C THR A 394 18.36 -19.93 4.65
N ILE A 395 17.27 -20.29 5.32
CA ILE A 395 17.29 -21.17 6.51
C ILE A 395 17.11 -22.62 6.05
N ASP A 396 17.95 -23.51 6.55
CA ASP A 396 17.78 -24.96 6.42
C ASP A 396 16.87 -25.46 7.57
N LEU A 397 15.57 -25.54 7.29
CA LEU A 397 14.57 -25.99 8.28
C LEU A 397 14.78 -27.47 8.65
N ALA A 398 15.26 -28.30 7.69
CA ALA A 398 15.49 -29.73 7.93
C ALA A 398 16.67 -29.98 8.87
N ALA A 399 17.67 -29.10 8.86
CA ALA A 399 18.86 -29.20 9.73
C ALA A 399 18.76 -28.34 11.01
N SER A 400 17.69 -27.55 11.16
CA SER A 400 17.45 -26.70 12.32
C SER A 400 16.52 -27.40 13.33
N THR A 401 16.77 -27.13 14.63
CA THR A 401 15.93 -27.66 15.70
C THR A 401 15.34 -26.57 16.60
N ALA A 402 15.70 -25.31 16.35
CA ALA A 402 15.20 -24.18 17.12
C ALA A 402 13.67 -24.07 17.03
N GLU A 403 13.02 -23.81 18.16
CA GLU A 403 11.59 -23.53 18.19
C GLU A 403 11.26 -22.21 17.51
N ARG A 404 12.11 -21.18 17.69
CA ARG A 404 12.07 -19.91 16.98
C ARG A 404 13.48 -19.53 16.54
N ALA A 405 13.62 -19.07 15.29
CA ALA A 405 14.90 -18.64 14.77
C ALA A 405 14.76 -17.56 13.69
N GLY A 406 15.67 -16.60 13.70
CA GLY A 406 15.66 -15.50 12.73
C GLY A 406 16.46 -14.30 13.19
N LEU A 407 15.99 -13.10 12.79
CA LEU A 407 16.70 -11.85 12.94
C LEU A 407 16.04 -10.93 13.98
N LYS A 408 16.77 -10.57 15.03
CA LYS A 408 16.44 -9.40 15.84
C LYS A 408 16.97 -8.17 15.10
N ILE A 409 16.07 -7.36 14.56
CA ILE A 409 16.38 -6.12 13.86
C ILE A 409 16.15 -4.92 14.76
N HIS A 410 16.81 -3.80 14.46
CA HIS A 410 16.76 -2.60 15.31
C HIS A 410 17.07 -2.91 16.79
N ALA A 411 17.98 -3.85 17.03
CA ALA A 411 18.36 -4.25 18.38
C ALA A 411 19.25 -3.16 19.00
N THR A 412 18.81 -2.61 20.11
CA THR A 412 19.48 -1.50 20.82
C THR A 412 20.03 -1.94 22.19
N GLU A 413 20.93 -1.15 22.76
CA GLU A 413 21.62 -1.48 24.05
C GLU A 413 20.64 -1.61 25.22
N ASP A 414 19.49 -0.97 25.20
CA ASP A 414 18.42 -1.09 26.18
C ASP A 414 17.64 -2.41 26.11
N GLY A 415 18.02 -3.29 25.17
CA GLY A 415 17.41 -4.60 24.98
C GLY A 415 16.15 -4.59 24.12
N ALA A 416 15.79 -3.47 23.49
CA ALA A 416 14.66 -3.41 22.56
C ALA A 416 15.05 -3.97 21.18
N TYR A 417 14.08 -4.58 20.48
CA TYR A 417 14.22 -5.10 19.12
C TYR A 417 12.85 -5.42 18.51
N THR A 418 12.81 -5.59 17.20
CA THR A 418 11.73 -6.28 16.47
C THR A 418 12.28 -7.63 16.00
N TYR A 419 11.49 -8.71 16.14
CA TYR A 419 11.93 -10.06 15.81
C TYR A 419 11.24 -10.55 14.53
N VAL A 420 12.02 -10.78 13.48
CA VAL A 420 11.61 -11.46 12.25
C VAL A 420 12.09 -12.91 12.35
N ALA A 421 11.18 -13.85 12.51
CA ALA A 421 11.56 -15.22 12.80
C ALA A 421 10.66 -16.25 12.10
N TYR A 422 11.22 -17.43 11.87
CA TYR A 422 10.44 -18.64 11.71
C TYR A 422 10.05 -19.16 13.10
N ASP A 423 8.78 -19.45 13.30
CA ASP A 423 8.24 -20.09 14.50
C ASP A 423 7.83 -21.52 14.14
N GLY A 424 8.67 -22.49 14.53
CA GLY A 424 8.50 -23.89 14.18
C GLY A 424 7.34 -24.57 14.90
N GLN A 425 6.85 -24.01 16.02
CA GLN A 425 5.71 -24.56 16.75
C GLN A 425 4.39 -24.35 15.99
N ILE A 426 4.31 -23.29 15.19
CA ILE A 426 3.11 -22.93 14.41
C ILE A 426 3.33 -23.00 12.89
N GLY A 427 4.56 -23.30 12.42
CA GLY A 427 4.92 -23.38 11.01
C GLY A 427 4.70 -22.07 10.26
N ARG A 428 5.16 -20.92 10.82
CA ARG A 428 4.91 -19.58 10.28
C ARG A 428 6.14 -18.69 10.34
N VAL A 429 6.21 -17.75 9.41
CA VAL A 429 7.11 -16.60 9.54
C VAL A 429 6.38 -15.50 10.32
N VAL A 430 7.06 -14.92 11.29
CA VAL A 430 6.47 -13.94 12.21
C VAL A 430 7.24 -12.63 12.21
N VAL A 431 6.51 -11.53 12.42
CA VAL A 431 7.08 -10.25 12.87
C VAL A 431 6.50 -9.97 14.24
N ASP A 432 7.38 -10.00 15.24
CA ASP A 432 7.03 -9.84 16.66
C ASP A 432 7.64 -8.53 17.19
N ARG A 433 6.74 -7.61 17.60
CA ARG A 433 7.08 -6.27 18.12
C ARG A 433 6.94 -6.18 19.64
N GLN A 434 6.86 -7.31 20.37
CA GLN A 434 6.64 -7.28 21.82
C GLN A 434 7.78 -6.59 22.58
N ALA A 435 9.01 -6.69 22.06
CA ALA A 435 10.20 -6.05 22.62
C ALA A 435 10.56 -4.72 21.96
N MET A 436 9.73 -4.17 21.06
CA MET A 436 9.97 -2.89 20.41
C MET A 436 9.96 -1.75 21.43
N ALA A 437 10.84 -0.76 21.25
CA ALA A 437 11.01 0.34 22.20
C ALA A 437 9.81 1.29 22.24
N ASN A 438 9.33 1.70 21.07
CA ASN A 438 8.31 2.73 20.90
C ASN A 438 7.13 2.21 20.07
N GLY A 439 5.97 2.86 20.18
CA GLY A 439 4.77 2.53 19.39
C GLY A 439 3.96 1.37 19.94
N ASP A 440 3.01 0.93 19.13
CA ASP A 440 2.14 -0.19 19.44
C ASP A 440 2.91 -1.52 19.34
N ARG A 441 2.55 -2.46 20.21
CA ARG A 441 3.14 -3.79 20.24
C ARG A 441 2.23 -4.77 19.50
N GLY A 442 2.79 -5.86 19.03
CA GLY A 442 1.97 -6.84 18.33
C GLY A 442 2.78 -8.00 17.78
N TYR A 443 2.03 -8.95 17.28
CA TYR A 443 2.54 -10.17 16.68
C TYR A 443 1.73 -10.44 15.41
N ARG A 444 2.40 -10.62 14.29
CA ARG A 444 1.79 -10.99 13.00
C ARG A 444 2.50 -12.19 12.43
N ALA A 445 1.75 -13.03 11.71
CA ALA A 445 2.26 -14.32 11.26
C ALA A 445 1.74 -14.66 9.86
N ALA A 446 2.66 -14.91 8.95
CA ALA A 446 2.39 -15.39 7.60
C ALA A 446 2.44 -16.92 7.55
N PRO A 447 1.46 -17.59 6.94
CA PRO A 447 1.47 -19.04 6.82
C PRO A 447 2.54 -19.51 5.85
N LEU A 448 3.09 -20.70 6.09
CA LEU A 448 3.80 -21.49 5.09
C LEU A 448 2.89 -22.63 4.64
N THR A 449 2.89 -22.94 3.37
CA THR A 449 2.17 -24.10 2.81
C THR A 449 2.85 -25.41 3.21
N ASP A 450 2.14 -26.52 3.16
CA ASP A 450 2.72 -27.84 3.41
C ASP A 450 3.88 -28.16 2.44
N ALA A 451 3.80 -27.69 1.19
CA ALA A 451 4.85 -27.87 0.20
C ALA A 451 6.12 -27.06 0.55
N GLU A 452 5.98 -25.83 1.02
CA GLU A 452 7.10 -25.01 1.48
C GLU A 452 7.76 -25.63 2.71
N LEU A 453 7.01 -26.07 3.69
CA LEU A 453 7.54 -26.77 4.86
C LEU A 453 8.24 -28.08 4.47
N ALA A 454 7.66 -28.84 3.54
CA ALA A 454 8.24 -30.10 3.06
C ALA A 454 9.53 -29.90 2.23
N SER A 455 9.75 -28.71 1.66
CA SER A 455 11.01 -28.38 0.96
C SER A 455 12.22 -28.41 1.90
N GLY A 456 11.99 -28.19 3.20
CA GLY A 456 13.02 -28.08 4.21
C GLY A 456 13.88 -26.81 4.11
N LYS A 457 13.49 -25.85 3.27
CA LYS A 457 14.17 -24.56 3.08
C LYS A 457 13.18 -23.41 3.24
N LEU A 458 13.69 -22.31 3.76
CA LEU A 458 12.95 -21.06 3.91
C LEU A 458 13.81 -19.91 3.44
N ASP A 459 13.39 -19.26 2.37
CA ASP A 459 14.02 -18.06 1.86
C ASP A 459 13.34 -16.81 2.41
N LEU A 460 14.14 -15.94 3.00
CA LEU A 460 13.70 -14.63 3.50
C LEU A 460 14.49 -13.52 2.82
N ARG A 461 13.77 -12.54 2.27
CA ARG A 461 14.32 -11.27 1.82
C ARG A 461 13.74 -10.18 2.70
N VAL A 462 14.57 -9.54 3.50
CA VAL A 462 14.15 -8.62 4.56
C VAL A 462 14.71 -7.23 4.29
N PHE A 463 13.83 -6.27 4.08
CA PHE A 463 14.19 -4.86 3.94
C PHE A 463 13.98 -4.16 5.27
N VAL A 464 15.02 -3.59 5.84
CA VAL A 464 15.01 -2.83 7.09
C VAL A 464 15.32 -1.39 6.75
N ASP A 465 14.39 -0.48 7.02
CA ASP A 465 14.60 0.96 6.92
C ASP A 465 14.53 1.58 8.32
N ARG A 466 14.88 2.85 8.48
CA ARG A 466 15.02 3.53 9.78
C ARG A 466 13.85 3.31 10.75
N GLY A 467 12.64 3.15 10.27
CA GLY A 467 11.43 2.99 11.09
C GLY A 467 10.53 1.85 10.67
N SER A 468 10.96 0.98 9.75
CA SER A 468 10.10 -0.06 9.18
C SER A 468 10.86 -1.32 8.78
N VAL A 469 10.11 -2.38 8.56
CA VAL A 469 10.59 -3.65 7.99
C VAL A 469 9.55 -4.21 7.03
N GLU A 470 10.02 -4.71 5.87
CA GLU A 470 9.24 -5.54 4.94
C GLU A 470 9.93 -6.89 4.79
N VAL A 471 9.19 -7.97 5.02
CA VAL A 471 9.67 -9.36 4.94
C VAL A 471 8.99 -10.07 3.79
N TYR A 472 9.74 -10.51 2.82
CA TYR A 472 9.28 -11.30 1.68
C TYR A 472 9.70 -12.76 1.91
N VAL A 473 8.72 -13.64 1.94
CA VAL A 473 8.89 -15.07 2.23
C VAL A 473 8.81 -15.86 0.94
N ASN A 474 9.80 -16.73 0.68
CA ASN A 474 9.84 -17.61 -0.49
C ASN A 474 9.54 -16.88 -1.80
N GLY A 475 10.31 -15.80 -2.05
CA GLY A 475 10.18 -15.00 -3.28
C GLY A 475 8.94 -14.10 -3.31
N GLY A 476 8.20 -13.92 -2.20
CA GLY A 476 7.02 -13.06 -2.13
C GLY A 476 5.68 -13.79 -2.13
N HIS A 477 5.67 -15.12 -1.91
CA HIS A 477 4.44 -15.87 -1.66
C HIS A 477 3.69 -15.36 -0.45
N GLN A 478 4.41 -14.86 0.56
CA GLN A 478 3.85 -14.14 1.68
C GLN A 478 4.70 -12.90 1.96
N VAL A 479 4.07 -11.84 2.44
CA VAL A 479 4.74 -10.60 2.80
C VAL A 479 4.25 -10.12 4.16
N LEU A 480 5.16 -9.51 4.96
CA LEU A 480 4.80 -8.87 6.22
C LEU A 480 5.47 -7.50 6.30
N SER A 481 4.66 -6.45 6.28
CA SER A 481 5.11 -5.06 6.45
C SER A 481 4.77 -4.56 7.84
N SER A 482 5.73 -3.94 8.50
CA SER A 482 5.55 -3.46 9.88
C SER A 482 6.42 -2.24 10.17
N TYR A 483 5.89 -1.29 10.92
CA TYR A 483 6.76 -0.30 11.56
C TYR A 483 7.60 -0.96 12.65
N SER A 484 8.82 -0.43 12.84
CA SER A 484 9.79 -0.89 13.83
C SER A 484 10.54 0.32 14.39
N TYR A 485 10.04 0.86 15.49
CA TYR A 485 10.51 2.11 16.08
C TYR A 485 11.61 1.84 17.11
N ALA A 486 12.88 1.87 16.67
CA ALA A 486 14.03 1.69 17.53
C ALA A 486 14.19 2.83 18.56
N SER A 487 14.87 2.53 19.68
CA SER A 487 15.45 3.56 20.55
C SER A 487 16.54 4.36 19.82
N GLU A 488 16.98 5.45 20.41
CA GLU A 488 18.15 6.19 19.94
C GLU A 488 19.43 5.38 20.12
N GLY A 489 20.40 5.58 19.23
CA GLY A 489 21.69 4.92 19.24
C GLY A 489 21.86 3.89 18.13
N PRO A 490 22.98 3.15 18.14
CA PRO A 490 23.26 2.09 17.16
C PRO A 490 22.17 1.01 17.15
N ARG A 491 21.84 0.52 15.95
CA ARG A 491 20.77 -0.44 15.69
C ARG A 491 21.35 -1.72 15.11
N ALA A 492 21.66 -2.65 15.97
CA ALA A 492 22.26 -3.92 15.56
C ALA A 492 21.24 -4.84 14.89
N ILE A 493 21.77 -5.71 14.02
CA ILE A 493 21.07 -6.87 13.49
C ILE A 493 21.74 -8.12 14.04
N LYS A 494 20.95 -9.00 14.64
CA LYS A 494 21.43 -10.21 15.29
C LYS A 494 20.69 -11.42 14.75
N LEU A 495 21.43 -12.47 14.39
CA LEU A 495 20.85 -13.78 14.10
C LEU A 495 20.72 -14.55 15.41
N VAL A 496 19.57 -15.18 15.64
CA VAL A 496 19.24 -15.82 16.92
C VAL A 496 18.57 -17.18 16.69
N ALA A 497 18.93 -18.14 17.55
CA ALA A 497 18.24 -19.41 17.72
C ALA A 497 17.70 -19.51 19.14
N GLU A 498 16.43 -19.89 19.31
CA GLU A 498 15.78 -20.07 20.61
C GLU A 498 15.31 -21.53 20.77
N SER A 499 15.63 -22.15 21.90
CA SER A 499 15.25 -23.52 22.26
C SER A 499 15.67 -24.56 21.22
N GLY A 500 16.87 -24.44 20.69
CA GLY A 500 17.45 -25.35 19.70
C GLY A 500 18.53 -24.70 18.86
N SER A 501 19.03 -25.40 17.84
CA SER A 501 20.06 -24.96 16.92
C SER A 501 19.47 -24.43 15.62
N LEU A 502 20.20 -23.50 14.99
CA LEU A 502 19.83 -22.94 13.68
C LEU A 502 20.93 -23.21 12.65
N LYS A 503 20.52 -23.68 11.49
CA LYS A 503 21.35 -23.76 10.28
C LYS A 503 20.87 -22.76 9.24
N VAL A 504 21.74 -21.83 8.86
CA VAL A 504 21.57 -20.93 7.73
C VAL A 504 22.52 -21.36 6.62
N ASP A 505 22.00 -21.59 5.42
CA ASP A 505 22.82 -21.97 4.27
C ASP A 505 23.57 -20.78 3.66
N SER A 506 22.88 -19.63 3.62
CA SER A 506 23.46 -18.37 3.15
C SER A 506 22.82 -17.18 3.85
N LEU A 507 23.63 -16.18 4.16
CA LEU A 507 23.20 -14.89 4.66
C LEU A 507 24.05 -13.79 4.01
N LYS A 508 23.37 -12.84 3.35
CA LYS A 508 23.98 -11.63 2.80
C LYS A 508 23.24 -10.42 3.34
N LEU A 509 23.98 -9.38 3.68
CA LEU A 509 23.46 -8.08 4.06
C LEU A 509 23.98 -7.03 3.08
N HIS A 510 23.06 -6.25 2.49
CA HIS A 510 23.36 -5.17 1.57
C HIS A 510 22.99 -3.83 2.23
N HIS A 511 23.95 -2.90 2.33
CA HIS A 511 23.62 -1.53 2.70
C HIS A 511 22.88 -0.84 1.54
N MET A 512 21.84 -0.08 1.87
CA MET A 512 20.95 0.53 0.88
C MET A 512 21.20 2.03 0.77
N LYS A 513 21.23 2.53 -0.47
CA LYS A 513 21.27 3.97 -0.79
C LYS A 513 19.95 4.64 -0.47
N SER A 514 20.01 5.96 -0.33
CA SER A 514 18.83 6.81 -0.30
C SER A 514 18.19 6.93 -1.67
N ILE A 515 16.86 7.04 -1.70
CA ILE A 515 16.11 7.40 -2.91
C ILE A 515 16.02 8.92 -3.15
N GLY A 516 16.68 9.76 -2.32
CA GLY A 516 16.77 11.20 -2.51
C GLY A 516 15.60 12.03 -1.97
N LEU A 517 14.73 11.45 -1.14
CA LEU A 517 13.57 12.14 -0.56
C LEU A 517 13.77 12.58 0.91
N GLU A 518 14.97 12.38 1.48
CA GLU A 518 15.28 12.72 2.88
C GLU A 518 15.29 14.21 3.17
#